data_def1397a2c2b41c8a4e21a6a8502813a
#
_entry.id   def1397a2c2b41c8a4e21a6a8502813a
#
_cell.length_a   1.000
_cell.length_b   1.000
_cell.length_c   1.000
_cell.angle_alpha   90.00
_cell.angle_beta   90.00
_cell.angle_gamma   90.00
#
_symmetry.space_group_name_H-M   'P 1'
#
loop_
_entity.id
_entity.type
_entity.pdbx_description
1 polymer ?
#
loop_
_entity_poly.entity_id
_entity_poly.type
_entity_poly.pdbx_seq_one_letter_code
_entity_poly.pdbx_strand_id
1 'polypeptide(L)'
;MYKRQFADRTSVEQVEEGSELAPKFDQNGVIPCITQHAESREILMFAFMNEEALRLTIETRLAHYWSRSRQKLWKKGETSGMTQQVKRMLIDDDQDCVIIEVTLTTPDAGGEEASCHVGYRSCFYREVSGSGSDQPELRFIESEKAFDPDAVYGDTPNPTQL
;
A
#
# COMPACT_ATOMS: atom_id res chain seq x y z
N MET A 1 17.30 -12.42 18.95
CA MET A 1 16.67 -12.61 17.63
C MET A 1 17.43 -11.79 16.60
N TYR A 2 18.04 -12.43 15.63
CA TYR A 2 18.79 -11.73 14.58
C TYR A 2 17.81 -10.94 13.72
N LYS A 3 17.85 -9.62 13.79
CA LYS A 3 17.24 -8.77 12.76
C LYS A 3 18.05 -8.99 11.49
N ARG A 4 17.46 -9.65 10.49
CA ARG A 4 18.05 -9.69 9.16
C ARG A 4 18.16 -8.24 8.67
N GLN A 5 19.39 -7.79 8.53
CA GLN A 5 19.66 -6.48 7.95
C GLN A 5 19.59 -6.64 6.44
N PHE A 6 19.04 -5.65 5.75
CA PHE A 6 19.10 -5.61 4.29
C PHE A 6 20.57 -5.46 3.85
N ALA A 7 20.87 -5.93 2.66
CA ALA A 7 22.23 -5.82 2.11
C ALA A 7 22.61 -4.36 1.86
N ASP A 8 23.90 -4.06 2.00
CA ASP A 8 24.45 -2.77 1.59
C ASP A 8 24.45 -2.66 0.05
N ARG A 9 24.28 -1.45 -0.43
CA ARG A 9 24.34 -1.13 -1.86
C ARG A 9 25.79 -0.86 -2.24
N THR A 10 26.41 -1.78 -2.94
CA THR A 10 27.87 -1.77 -3.19
C THR A 10 28.24 -1.40 -4.62
N SER A 11 27.41 -1.75 -5.61
CA SER A 11 27.65 -1.42 -7.01
C SER A 11 26.33 -1.40 -7.78
N VAL A 12 26.31 -0.76 -8.94
CA VAL A 12 25.17 -0.77 -9.85
C VAL A 12 24.86 -2.20 -10.29
N GLU A 13 25.88 -2.98 -10.64
CA GLU A 13 25.71 -4.38 -11.05
C GLU A 13 25.06 -5.22 -9.93
N GLN A 14 25.53 -5.06 -8.69
CA GLN A 14 24.94 -5.77 -7.54
C GLN A 14 23.46 -5.41 -7.35
N VAL A 15 23.12 -4.13 -7.49
CA VAL A 15 21.76 -3.65 -7.29
C VAL A 15 20.82 -4.10 -8.41
N GLU A 16 21.25 -3.96 -9.67
CA GLU A 16 20.39 -4.19 -10.83
C GLU A 16 20.33 -5.65 -11.27
N GLU A 17 21.41 -6.40 -11.09
CA GLU A 17 21.51 -7.77 -11.62
C GLU A 17 21.84 -8.82 -10.55
N GLY A 18 22.10 -8.42 -9.32
CA GLY A 18 22.36 -9.32 -8.20
C GLY A 18 21.08 -9.93 -7.62
N SER A 19 21.25 -10.78 -6.63
CA SER A 19 20.16 -11.45 -5.91
C SER A 19 19.98 -10.97 -4.47
N GLU A 20 20.73 -9.97 -4.06
CA GLU A 20 20.64 -9.41 -2.72
C GLU A 20 19.57 -8.33 -2.66
N LEU A 21 18.74 -8.39 -1.61
CA LEU A 21 17.76 -7.33 -1.33
C LEU A 21 18.50 -6.17 -0.66
N ALA A 22 18.71 -5.11 -1.42
CA ALA A 22 19.39 -3.88 -1.01
C ALA A 22 18.52 -2.65 -1.28
N PRO A 23 17.39 -2.47 -0.55
CA PRO A 23 16.42 -1.43 -0.85
C PRO A 23 17.02 -0.04 -0.66
N LYS A 24 16.59 0.87 -1.52
CA LYS A 24 16.93 2.29 -1.41
C LYS A 24 15.79 3.05 -0.78
N PHE A 25 15.98 3.45 0.46
CA PHE A 25 15.08 4.38 1.12
C PHE A 25 15.47 5.81 0.76
N ASP A 26 14.47 6.69 0.67
CA ASP A 26 14.73 8.11 0.37
C ASP A 26 15.33 8.85 1.60
N GLN A 27 15.52 10.17 1.47
CA GLN A 27 16.05 11.00 2.55
C GLN A 27 15.19 11.00 3.83
N ASN A 28 13.94 10.59 3.73
CA ASN A 28 13.02 10.46 4.87
C ASN A 28 12.98 9.04 5.42
N GLY A 29 13.77 8.14 4.87
CA GLY A 29 13.86 6.74 5.29
C GLY A 29 12.69 5.88 4.84
N VAL A 30 12.01 6.23 3.74
CA VAL A 30 10.87 5.49 3.22
C VAL A 30 11.05 5.06 1.77
N ILE A 31 10.35 4.00 1.41
CA ILE A 31 10.29 3.45 0.06
C ILE A 31 8.83 3.39 -0.40
N PRO A 32 8.50 3.80 -1.64
CA PRO A 32 7.16 3.66 -2.19
C PRO A 32 6.73 2.20 -2.31
N CYS A 33 5.45 1.95 -2.02
CA CYS A 33 4.84 0.64 -2.15
C CYS A 33 3.52 0.75 -2.92
N ILE A 34 3.45 0.02 -4.04
CA ILE A 34 2.23 -0.17 -4.80
C ILE A 34 1.59 -1.47 -4.33
N THR A 35 0.31 -1.44 -3.97
CA THR A 35 -0.43 -2.62 -3.56
C THR A 35 -1.39 -3.03 -4.66
N GLN A 36 -1.22 -4.26 -5.15
CA GLN A 36 -1.98 -4.83 -6.24
C GLN A 36 -2.71 -6.09 -5.77
N HIS A 37 -3.94 -6.31 -6.25
CA HIS A 37 -4.64 -7.55 -5.95
C HIS A 37 -3.96 -8.73 -6.67
N ALA A 38 -3.72 -9.82 -5.94
CA ALA A 38 -2.96 -10.96 -6.46
C ALA A 38 -3.64 -11.68 -7.63
N GLU A 39 -4.96 -11.71 -7.66
CA GLU A 39 -5.74 -12.41 -8.69
C GLU A 39 -6.20 -11.48 -9.81
N SER A 40 -6.93 -10.41 -9.47
CA SER A 40 -7.48 -9.48 -10.46
C SER A 40 -6.46 -8.57 -11.11
N ARG A 41 -5.30 -8.40 -10.47
CA ARG A 41 -4.24 -7.46 -10.89
C ARG A 41 -4.64 -5.99 -10.77
N GLU A 42 -5.74 -5.70 -10.13
CA GLU A 42 -6.18 -4.34 -9.86
C GLU A 42 -5.22 -3.62 -8.91
N ILE A 43 -4.86 -2.39 -9.22
CA ILE A 43 -4.10 -1.54 -8.31
C ILE A 43 -5.06 -1.09 -7.20
N LEU A 44 -4.72 -1.41 -5.96
CA LEU A 44 -5.59 -1.16 -4.81
C LEU A 44 -5.25 0.13 -4.09
N MET A 45 -3.97 0.39 -3.86
CA MET A 45 -3.51 1.58 -3.15
C MET A 45 -2.03 1.84 -3.38
N PHE A 46 -1.61 3.02 -2.96
CA PHE A 46 -0.21 3.43 -2.88
C PHE A 46 0.08 3.95 -1.47
N ALA A 47 1.20 3.54 -0.91
CA ALA A 47 1.64 4.00 0.39
C ALA A 47 3.16 3.93 0.50
N PHE A 48 3.69 4.21 1.68
CA PHE A 48 5.12 4.16 1.95
C PHE A 48 5.42 3.13 3.05
N MET A 49 6.62 2.58 2.99
CA MET A 49 7.17 1.73 4.04
C MET A 49 8.50 2.32 4.50
N ASN A 50 8.71 2.36 5.82
CA ASN A 50 10.07 2.52 6.34
C ASN A 50 10.73 1.14 6.41
N GLU A 51 11.97 1.07 6.84
CA GLU A 51 12.71 -0.18 6.95
C GLU A 51 11.98 -1.22 7.82
N GLU A 52 11.41 -0.79 8.94
CA GLU A 52 10.67 -1.66 9.85
C GLU A 52 9.40 -2.20 9.19
N ALA A 53 8.63 -1.35 8.51
CA ALA A 53 7.41 -1.76 7.81
C ALA A 53 7.73 -2.79 6.72
N LEU A 54 8.77 -2.55 5.92
CA LEU A 54 9.19 -3.49 4.88
C LEU A 54 9.61 -4.83 5.50
N ARG A 55 10.41 -4.81 6.55
CA ARG A 55 10.85 -6.03 7.24
C ARG A 55 9.67 -6.82 7.81
N LEU A 56 8.76 -6.15 8.52
CA LEU A 56 7.57 -6.79 9.07
C LEU A 56 6.67 -7.38 8.00
N THR A 57 6.52 -6.70 6.88
CA THR A 57 5.74 -7.21 5.74
C THR A 57 6.38 -8.50 5.18
N ILE A 58 7.68 -8.55 5.05
CA ILE A 58 8.41 -9.75 4.60
C ILE A 58 8.26 -10.91 5.59
N GLU A 59 8.43 -10.61 6.87
CA GLU A 59 8.42 -11.63 7.93
C GLU A 59 7.03 -12.21 8.17
N THR A 60 6.01 -11.34 8.26
CA THR A 60 4.66 -11.74 8.64
C THR A 60 3.76 -12.09 7.46
N ARG A 61 4.12 -11.67 6.26
CA ARG A 61 3.27 -11.73 5.06
C ARG A 61 1.96 -10.96 5.21
N LEU A 62 1.93 -10.00 6.12
CA LEU A 62 0.83 -9.04 6.28
C LEU A 62 1.37 -7.64 5.99
N ALA A 63 0.64 -6.85 5.21
CA ALA A 63 1.11 -5.54 4.80
C ALA A 63 1.19 -4.58 5.98
N HIS A 64 2.38 -4.00 6.16
CA HIS A 64 2.68 -2.94 7.10
C HIS A 64 3.18 -1.73 6.32
N TYR A 65 2.78 -0.54 6.76
CA TYR A 65 3.13 0.72 6.12
C TYR A 65 3.66 1.73 7.12
N TRP A 66 4.24 2.78 6.61
CA TRP A 66 4.65 3.94 7.39
C TRP A 66 3.80 5.16 7.02
N SER A 67 3.10 5.71 8.00
CA SER A 67 2.36 6.95 7.80
C SER A 67 3.29 8.15 7.93
N ARG A 68 3.52 8.85 6.84
CA ARG A 68 4.39 10.05 6.82
C ARG A 68 3.80 11.20 7.64
N SER A 69 2.49 11.39 7.56
CA SER A 69 1.82 12.47 8.27
C SER A 69 1.77 12.25 9.78
N ARG A 70 1.56 11.00 10.21
CA ARG A 70 1.49 10.63 11.63
C ARG A 70 2.82 10.18 12.21
N GLN A 71 3.84 9.99 11.37
CA GLN A 71 5.15 9.43 11.75
C GLN A 71 4.99 8.15 12.57
N LYS A 72 4.19 7.22 12.04
CA LYS A 72 3.80 6.00 12.74
C LYS A 72 3.75 4.80 11.80
N LEU A 73 4.27 3.68 12.31
CA LEU A 73 4.06 2.37 11.72
C LEU A 73 2.60 1.93 11.86
N TRP A 74 2.01 1.35 10.83
CA TRP A 74 0.68 0.79 10.92
C TRP A 74 0.55 -0.49 10.10
N LYS A 75 -0.16 -1.46 10.66
CA LYS A 75 -0.54 -2.69 9.99
C LYS A 75 -1.88 -2.45 9.29
N LYS A 76 -1.96 -2.75 8.00
CA LYS A 76 -3.22 -2.65 7.26
C LYS A 76 -4.27 -3.57 7.89
N GLY A 77 -5.44 -3.03 8.18
CA GLY A 77 -6.54 -3.77 8.83
C GLY A 77 -6.50 -3.76 10.36
N GLU A 78 -5.58 -3.04 10.98
CA GLU A 78 -5.46 -2.94 12.44
C GLU A 78 -6.76 -2.47 13.12
N THR A 79 -7.45 -1.51 12.49
CA THR A 79 -8.74 -1.01 12.97
C THR A 79 -9.93 -1.68 12.28
N SER A 80 -9.86 -1.84 10.96
CA SER A 80 -10.97 -2.29 10.13
C SER A 80 -11.16 -3.81 10.04
N GLY A 81 -10.11 -4.58 10.34
CA GLY A 81 -10.06 -6.01 10.07
C GLY A 81 -9.71 -6.36 8.61
N MET A 82 -9.66 -5.36 7.72
CA MET A 82 -9.31 -5.55 6.31
C MET A 82 -7.81 -5.67 6.12
N THR A 83 -7.25 -6.84 6.45
CA THR A 83 -5.82 -7.12 6.28
C THR A 83 -5.48 -7.36 4.81
N GLN A 84 -4.22 -7.19 4.48
CA GLN A 84 -3.66 -7.49 3.17
C GLN A 84 -2.63 -8.60 3.33
N GLN A 85 -2.95 -9.80 2.84
CA GLN A 85 -2.07 -10.95 2.89
C GLN A 85 -1.17 -10.96 1.66
N VAL A 86 0.12 -10.86 1.86
CA VAL A 86 1.11 -10.75 0.78
C VAL A 86 1.38 -12.13 0.17
N LYS A 87 1.08 -12.27 -1.11
CA LYS A 87 1.33 -13.49 -1.90
C LYS A 87 2.65 -13.40 -2.64
N ARG A 88 3.00 -12.22 -3.12
CA ARG A 88 4.25 -11.98 -3.84
C ARG A 88 4.73 -10.55 -3.62
N MET A 89 6.03 -10.36 -3.60
CA MET A 89 6.66 -9.03 -3.56
C MET A 89 7.60 -8.89 -4.73
N LEU A 90 7.54 -7.76 -5.40
CA LEU A 90 8.42 -7.37 -6.48
C LEU A 90 9.15 -6.09 -6.08
N ILE A 91 10.34 -5.93 -6.60
CA ILE A 91 11.10 -4.70 -6.44
C ILE A 91 11.63 -4.31 -7.82
N ASP A 92 11.76 -3.01 -8.09
CA ASP A 92 12.22 -2.55 -9.39
C ASP A 92 13.74 -2.64 -9.56
N ASP A 93 14.26 -2.24 -10.71
CA ASP A 93 15.65 -2.43 -11.12
C ASP A 93 16.65 -1.78 -10.15
N ASP A 94 16.40 -0.56 -9.73
CA ASP A 94 17.28 0.16 -8.79
C ASP A 94 16.87 0.01 -7.32
N GLN A 95 15.88 -0.84 -7.04
CA GLN A 95 15.40 -1.22 -5.71
C GLN A 95 14.91 -0.02 -4.89
N ASP A 96 14.19 0.90 -5.51
CA ASP A 96 13.61 2.08 -4.85
C ASP A 96 12.06 2.12 -4.86
N CYS A 97 11.42 1.08 -5.36
CA CYS A 97 9.97 0.90 -5.33
C CYS A 97 9.60 -0.57 -5.20
N VAL A 98 8.66 -0.88 -4.34
CA VAL A 98 8.16 -2.26 -4.18
C VAL A 98 6.72 -2.36 -4.65
N ILE A 99 6.36 -3.54 -5.19
CA ILE A 99 4.97 -3.93 -5.41
C ILE A 99 4.68 -5.11 -4.49
N ILE A 100 3.59 -5.06 -3.77
CA ILE A 100 3.07 -6.22 -3.06
C ILE A 100 1.78 -6.68 -3.72
N GLU A 101 1.72 -7.96 -4.04
CA GLU A 101 0.51 -8.61 -4.55
C GLU A 101 -0.19 -9.30 -3.38
N VAL A 102 -1.43 -8.89 -3.12
CA VAL A 102 -2.15 -9.28 -1.90
C VAL A 102 -3.51 -9.90 -2.19
N THR A 103 -3.98 -10.72 -1.25
CA THR A 103 -5.38 -11.03 -1.08
C THR A 103 -5.91 -10.26 0.12
N LEU A 104 -7.21 -9.97 0.10
CA LEU A 104 -7.85 -9.11 1.11
C LEU A 104 -8.75 -9.92 2.02
N THR A 105 -8.93 -9.46 3.25
CA THR A 105 -9.98 -9.94 4.15
C THR A 105 -11.10 -8.90 4.23
N THR A 106 -12.30 -9.36 4.62
CA THR A 106 -13.47 -8.50 4.77
C THR A 106 -13.40 -7.67 6.05
N PRO A 107 -14.11 -6.52 6.11
CA PRO A 107 -14.19 -5.75 7.36
C PRO A 107 -14.87 -6.56 8.48
N ASP A 108 -14.41 -6.38 9.73
CA ASP A 108 -15.02 -7.01 10.90
C ASP A 108 -16.48 -6.56 11.10
N ALA A 109 -16.80 -5.32 10.77
CA ALA A 109 -18.15 -4.75 10.87
C ALA A 109 -19.10 -5.17 9.75
N GLY A 110 -18.64 -6.01 8.80
CA GLY A 110 -19.41 -6.47 7.65
C GLY A 110 -19.13 -5.68 6.37
N GLY A 111 -19.48 -6.28 5.25
CA GLY A 111 -19.22 -5.76 3.91
C GLY A 111 -18.33 -6.67 3.10
N GLU A 112 -17.96 -6.21 1.92
CA GLU A 112 -17.05 -6.91 1.01
C GLU A 112 -15.61 -6.46 1.22
N GLU A 113 -14.66 -7.23 0.71
CA GLU A 113 -13.23 -6.90 0.77
C GLU A 113 -12.92 -5.60 0.04
N ALA A 114 -12.08 -4.76 0.67
CA ALA A 114 -11.67 -3.47 0.12
C ALA A 114 -10.36 -2.98 0.74
N SER A 115 -9.73 -2.01 0.11
CA SER A 115 -8.52 -1.39 0.61
C SER A 115 -8.67 0.09 0.95
N CYS A 116 -9.68 0.76 0.42
CA CYS A 116 -9.86 2.20 0.61
C CYS A 116 -10.71 2.51 1.85
N HIS A 117 -10.22 3.45 2.68
CA HIS A 117 -10.96 3.90 3.88
C HIS A 117 -12.27 4.63 3.55
N VAL A 118 -12.41 5.13 2.32
CA VAL A 118 -13.65 5.78 1.85
C VAL A 118 -14.77 4.77 1.60
N GLY A 119 -14.45 3.48 1.52
CA GLY A 119 -15.40 2.39 1.33
C GLY A 119 -15.31 1.70 -0.02
N TYR A 120 -14.55 2.21 -0.95
CA TYR A 120 -14.35 1.59 -2.25
C TYR A 120 -13.30 0.47 -2.19
N ARG A 121 -13.40 -0.48 -3.10
CA ARG A 121 -12.46 -1.59 -3.19
C ARG A 121 -11.04 -1.12 -3.41
N SER A 122 -10.82 -0.23 -4.39
CA SER A 122 -9.54 0.41 -4.68
C SER A 122 -9.57 1.87 -4.27
N CYS A 123 -8.43 2.40 -3.87
CA CYS A 123 -8.28 3.84 -3.67
C CYS A 123 -8.37 4.63 -5.00
N PHE A 124 -8.22 3.95 -6.13
CA PHE A 124 -8.27 4.54 -7.48
C PHE A 124 -9.65 4.35 -8.09
N TYR A 125 -10.69 4.84 -7.43
CA TYR A 125 -12.09 4.69 -7.83
C TYR A 125 -12.63 5.83 -8.70
N ARG A 126 -11.78 6.80 -9.05
CA ARG A 126 -12.11 7.92 -9.94
C ARG A 126 -11.02 8.08 -10.98
N GLU A 127 -11.40 8.50 -12.17
CA GLU A 127 -10.45 8.86 -13.22
C GLU A 127 -10.44 10.37 -13.44
N VAL A 128 -9.29 10.87 -13.87
CA VAL A 128 -9.16 12.25 -14.31
C VAL A 128 -9.72 12.34 -15.73
N SER A 129 -10.73 13.17 -15.95
CA SER A 129 -11.33 13.44 -17.23
C SER A 129 -11.06 14.88 -17.67
N GLY A 130 -11.28 15.15 -18.95
CA GLY A 130 -10.99 16.44 -19.57
C GLY A 130 -9.80 16.37 -20.51
N SER A 131 -9.86 17.10 -21.60
CA SER A 131 -8.81 17.18 -22.60
C SER A 131 -8.75 18.57 -23.24
N GLY A 132 -7.59 18.93 -23.74
CA GLY A 132 -7.40 20.22 -24.38
C GLY A 132 -7.60 21.38 -23.40
N SER A 133 -8.56 22.27 -23.69
CA SER A 133 -8.89 23.43 -22.86
C SER A 133 -9.96 23.18 -21.81
N ASP A 134 -10.50 21.96 -21.73
CA ASP A 134 -11.53 21.61 -20.76
C ASP A 134 -10.96 21.63 -19.33
N GLN A 135 -11.76 22.09 -18.37
CA GLN A 135 -11.41 22.01 -16.96
C GLN A 135 -11.30 20.53 -16.56
N PRO A 136 -10.16 20.08 -16.02
CA PRO A 136 -10.06 18.71 -15.53
C PRO A 136 -11.06 18.43 -14.38
N GLU A 137 -11.69 17.29 -14.45
CA GLU A 137 -12.67 16.85 -13.46
C GLU A 137 -12.39 15.39 -13.06
N LEU A 138 -13.04 14.95 -12.00
CA LEU A 138 -12.98 13.55 -11.57
C LEU A 138 -14.30 12.87 -11.92
N ARG A 139 -14.20 11.70 -12.54
CA ARG A 139 -15.33 10.85 -12.87
C ARG A 139 -15.21 9.54 -12.09
N PHE A 140 -16.28 9.16 -11.39
CA PHE A 140 -16.33 7.89 -10.68
C PHE A 140 -16.35 6.72 -11.68
N ILE A 141 -15.48 5.74 -11.47
CA ILE A 141 -15.46 4.49 -12.23
C ILE A 141 -16.06 3.33 -11.44
N GLU A 142 -16.26 3.51 -10.12
CA GLU A 142 -17.00 2.62 -9.26
C GLU A 142 -18.24 3.32 -8.72
N SER A 143 -19.40 2.68 -8.84
CA SER A 143 -20.69 3.28 -8.46
C SER A 143 -21.08 2.96 -7.02
N GLU A 144 -20.54 1.89 -6.44
CA GLU A 144 -20.95 1.39 -5.13
C GLU A 144 -19.75 1.18 -4.22
N LYS A 145 -19.95 1.43 -2.93
CA LYS A 145 -18.96 1.12 -1.89
C LYS A 145 -19.04 -0.36 -1.53
N ALA A 146 -17.89 -0.96 -1.25
CA ALA A 146 -17.78 -2.35 -0.80
C ALA A 146 -18.23 -2.52 0.65
N PHE A 147 -18.13 -1.46 1.45
CA PHE A 147 -18.56 -1.45 2.86
C PHE A 147 -19.00 -0.05 3.28
N ASP A 148 -19.67 0.03 4.44
CA ASP A 148 -20.06 1.29 5.07
C ASP A 148 -18.90 1.83 5.93
N PRO A 149 -18.25 2.94 5.54
CA PRO A 149 -17.15 3.50 6.32
C PRO A 149 -17.54 3.93 7.74
N ASP A 150 -18.76 4.38 7.94
CA ASP A 150 -19.23 4.79 9.28
C ASP A 150 -19.35 3.59 10.21
N ALA A 151 -19.81 2.45 9.69
CA ALA A 151 -19.88 1.20 10.46
C ALA A 151 -18.49 0.64 10.81
N VAL A 152 -17.50 0.80 9.91
CA VAL A 152 -16.15 0.26 10.10
C VAL A 152 -15.28 1.16 10.98
N TYR A 153 -15.30 2.47 10.72
CA TYR A 153 -14.39 3.41 11.38
C TYR A 153 -15.04 4.24 12.49
N GLY A 154 -16.38 4.39 12.48
CA GLY A 154 -17.09 5.16 13.50
C GLY A 154 -16.52 6.58 13.65
N ASP A 155 -16.10 6.90 14.86
CA ASP A 155 -15.53 8.22 15.19
C ASP A 155 -14.03 8.35 14.88
N THR A 156 -13.40 7.33 14.29
CA THR A 156 -11.99 7.37 13.91
C THR A 156 -11.78 8.50 12.89
N PRO A 157 -10.81 9.42 13.13
CA PRO A 157 -10.58 10.54 12.21
C PRO A 157 -10.21 10.07 10.80
N ASN A 158 -10.75 10.76 9.79
CA ASN A 158 -10.37 10.53 8.41
C ASN A 158 -8.88 10.87 8.20
N PRO A 159 -8.06 9.98 7.62
CA PRO A 159 -6.64 10.23 7.44
C PRO A 159 -6.30 11.26 6.35
N THR A 160 -7.27 11.67 5.52
CA THR A 160 -7.03 12.65 4.47
C THR A 160 -6.69 14.02 5.05
N GLN A 161 -5.57 14.59 4.61
CA GLN A 161 -5.13 15.93 5.00
C GLN A 161 -5.59 16.95 3.95
N LEU A 162 -6.03 18.15 4.39
CA LEU A 162 -6.41 19.26 3.52
C LEU A 162 -5.26 20.23 3.28
#